data_1deff25ef4614657a31d717220989946
#
_entry.id   1deff25ef4614657a31d717220989946
#
_cell.length_a   1.000
_cell.length_b   1.000
_cell.length_c   1.000
_cell.angle_alpha   90.00
_cell.angle_beta   90.00
_cell.angle_gamma   90.00
#
_symmetry.space_group_name_H-M   'P 1'
#
loop_
_entity.id
_entity.type
_entity.pdbx_description
1 polymer ?
#
loop_
_entity_poly.entity_id
_entity_poly.type
_entity_poly.pdbx_seq_one_letter_code
_entity_poly.pdbx_strand_id
1 'polypeptide(L)'
;FEMKMMAQNQMMPFLEEKFGNQGVIRSAELPVKGLSEAEIETRISHLLKAQNNPTIALLARPGYILVRVTGKGCSADDAYHLMEPVIKQIGELLPVSSYHVEKNAREDLVKEIQNNKLTISAAESCTGGLIGKLLTDLPGSSDYFKGSAVTYWNEAKENVLHVDPEVLEKYTAVSENVAKEMAEGARRLYKSDISVSTTGYAGPGSGERGEPAGLVYIGVSGPVGTVVYEEHFMGSRKSVRYAAAETAFYYAMKYIKKLVQEEREKDGNR
;
A
#
# COMPACT_ATOMS: atom_id res chain seq x y z
N PHE A 1 24.94 -8.27 -5.00
CA PHE A 1 24.27 -8.40 -6.31
C PHE A 1 24.41 -9.83 -6.83
N GLU A 2 25.60 -10.40 -6.93
CA GLU A 2 25.89 -11.74 -7.44
C GLU A 2 25.13 -12.85 -6.70
N MET A 3 25.14 -12.84 -5.36
CA MET A 3 24.43 -13.82 -4.55
C MET A 3 22.90 -13.84 -4.83
N LYS A 4 22.32 -12.67 -5.09
CA LYS A 4 20.89 -12.58 -5.42
C LYS A 4 20.61 -13.18 -6.80
N MET A 5 21.49 -12.91 -7.77
CA MET A 5 21.39 -13.48 -9.12
C MET A 5 21.57 -15.01 -9.12
N MET A 6 22.54 -15.52 -8.35
CA MET A 6 22.73 -16.96 -8.18
C MET A 6 21.52 -17.62 -7.50
N ALA A 7 20.97 -16.99 -6.46
CA ALA A 7 19.77 -17.48 -5.80
C ALA A 7 18.59 -17.57 -6.77
N GLN A 8 18.33 -16.52 -7.54
CA GLN A 8 17.20 -16.49 -8.49
C GLN A 8 17.39 -17.43 -9.69
N ASN A 9 18.59 -17.52 -10.24
CA ASN A 9 18.83 -18.23 -11.52
C ASN A 9 19.22 -19.70 -11.34
N GLN A 10 19.68 -20.11 -10.16
CA GLN A 10 20.17 -21.46 -9.91
C GLN A 10 19.50 -22.13 -8.71
N MET A 11 19.51 -21.45 -7.55
CA MET A 11 19.00 -22.05 -6.31
C MET A 11 17.48 -22.22 -6.32
N MET A 12 16.74 -21.19 -6.72
CA MET A 12 15.27 -21.24 -6.73
C MET A 12 14.73 -22.30 -7.72
N PRO A 13 15.18 -22.34 -9.00
CA PRO A 13 14.76 -23.41 -9.92
C PRO A 13 15.09 -24.82 -9.42
N PHE A 14 16.28 -25.02 -8.84
CA PHE A 14 16.67 -26.29 -8.25
C PHE A 14 15.75 -26.71 -7.09
N LEU A 15 15.38 -25.75 -6.21
CA LEU A 15 14.48 -26.02 -5.09
C LEU A 15 13.06 -26.32 -5.60
N GLU A 16 12.59 -25.61 -6.61
CA GLU A 16 11.28 -25.85 -7.24
C GLU A 16 11.21 -27.24 -7.92
N GLU A 17 12.27 -27.61 -8.63
CA GLU A 17 12.37 -28.95 -9.25
C GLU A 17 12.37 -30.05 -8.20
N LYS A 18 13.14 -29.88 -7.10
CA LYS A 18 13.34 -30.91 -6.09
C LYS A 18 12.18 -31.06 -5.12
N PHE A 19 11.52 -29.97 -4.76
CA PHE A 19 10.50 -29.92 -3.70
C PHE A 19 9.10 -29.59 -4.20
N GLY A 20 8.96 -29.22 -5.48
CA GLY A 20 7.71 -28.76 -6.06
C GLY A 20 7.28 -27.37 -5.55
N ASN A 21 6.20 -26.84 -6.10
CA ASN A 21 5.58 -25.61 -5.60
C ASN A 21 4.69 -25.96 -4.40
N GLN A 22 5.20 -25.73 -3.19
CA GLN A 22 4.52 -26.06 -1.93
C GLN A 22 3.52 -24.99 -1.46
N GLY A 23 3.06 -24.10 -2.34
CA GLY A 23 2.13 -23.03 -2.03
C GLY A 23 2.81 -21.67 -1.87
N VAL A 24 2.00 -20.67 -1.52
CA VAL A 24 2.40 -19.28 -1.37
C VAL A 24 2.38 -18.89 0.10
N ILE A 25 3.47 -18.27 0.56
CA ILE A 25 3.56 -17.70 1.92
C ILE A 25 3.32 -16.19 1.82
N ARG A 26 2.49 -15.66 2.73
CA ARG A 26 2.24 -14.23 2.91
C ARG A 26 2.39 -13.86 4.38
N SER A 27 2.82 -12.62 4.64
CA SER A 27 2.89 -12.08 5.99
C SER A 27 2.16 -10.75 6.08
N ALA A 28 1.60 -10.47 7.24
CA ALA A 28 1.09 -9.17 7.63
C ALA A 28 1.88 -8.66 8.83
N GLU A 29 2.28 -7.40 8.80
CA GLU A 29 3.04 -6.75 9.86
C GLU A 29 2.15 -5.72 10.55
N LEU A 30 1.94 -5.91 11.87
CA LEU A 30 1.09 -5.09 12.71
C LEU A 30 1.94 -4.41 13.79
N PRO A 31 2.32 -3.13 13.59
CA PRO A 31 3.10 -2.39 14.58
C PRO A 31 2.25 -2.03 15.80
N VAL A 32 2.72 -2.36 17.00
CA VAL A 32 2.09 -2.07 18.28
C VAL A 32 2.99 -1.16 19.09
N LYS A 33 2.50 0.03 19.48
CA LYS A 33 3.18 1.00 20.33
C LYS A 33 2.63 0.98 21.75
N GLY A 34 3.45 1.41 22.70
CA GLY A 34 3.02 1.66 24.07
C GLY A 34 2.75 0.41 24.91
N LEU A 35 3.05 -0.78 24.39
CA LEU A 35 2.99 -2.04 25.12
C LEU A 35 4.34 -2.75 25.06
N SER A 36 4.70 -3.43 26.14
CA SER A 36 5.82 -4.36 26.17
C SER A 36 5.48 -5.67 25.46
N GLU A 37 6.49 -6.44 25.08
CA GLU A 37 6.32 -7.76 24.46
C GLU A 37 5.50 -8.69 25.36
N ALA A 38 5.76 -8.69 26.68
CA ALA A 38 5.04 -9.51 27.67
C ALA A 38 3.54 -9.12 27.78
N GLU A 39 3.21 -7.83 27.70
CA GLU A 39 1.81 -7.38 27.69
C GLU A 39 1.09 -7.80 26.41
N ILE A 40 1.74 -7.70 25.25
CA ILE A 40 1.21 -8.16 23.98
C ILE A 40 0.98 -9.68 24.04
N GLU A 41 1.99 -10.45 24.45
CA GLU A 41 1.91 -11.90 24.60
C GLU A 41 0.73 -12.32 25.52
N THR A 42 0.54 -11.61 26.63
CA THR A 42 -0.57 -11.86 27.55
C THR A 42 -1.93 -11.64 26.85
N ARG A 43 -2.10 -10.51 26.14
CA ARG A 43 -3.37 -10.15 25.50
C ARG A 43 -3.76 -11.08 24.35
N ILE A 44 -2.79 -11.56 23.57
CA ILE A 44 -3.02 -12.47 22.44
C ILE A 44 -2.63 -13.93 22.74
N SER A 45 -2.46 -14.30 24.01
CA SER A 45 -1.95 -15.62 24.45
C SER A 45 -2.77 -16.79 23.88
N HIS A 46 -4.08 -16.64 23.76
CA HIS A 46 -4.94 -17.67 23.17
C HIS A 46 -4.67 -17.85 21.66
N LEU A 47 -4.37 -16.78 20.91
CA LEU A 47 -3.98 -16.87 19.50
C LEU A 47 -2.62 -17.52 19.34
N LEU A 48 -1.64 -17.15 20.18
CA LEU A 48 -0.30 -17.74 20.18
C LEU A 48 -0.32 -19.24 20.48
N LYS A 49 -1.17 -19.69 21.40
CA LYS A 49 -1.32 -21.12 21.75
C LYS A 49 -2.05 -21.94 20.69
N ALA A 50 -3.01 -21.33 20.00
CA ALA A 50 -3.82 -22.00 18.98
C ALA A 50 -3.21 -21.94 17.56
N GLN A 51 -2.10 -21.22 17.38
CA GLN A 51 -1.50 -21.00 16.07
C GLN A 51 -0.98 -22.30 15.42
N ASN A 52 -1.28 -22.42 14.14
CA ASN A 52 -0.73 -23.45 13.25
C ASN A 52 -0.47 -22.83 11.88
N ASN A 53 -1.53 -22.47 11.19
CA ASN A 53 -1.52 -21.70 9.95
C ASN A 53 -2.76 -20.79 9.96
N PRO A 54 -2.60 -19.47 10.13
CA PRO A 54 -1.33 -18.72 10.17
C PRO A 54 -0.55 -18.84 11.48
N THR A 55 0.75 -18.51 11.42
CA THR A 55 1.64 -18.36 12.58
C THR A 55 1.76 -16.89 12.97
N ILE A 56 2.06 -16.64 14.25
CA ILE A 56 2.25 -15.30 14.82
C ILE A 56 3.64 -15.22 15.43
N ALA A 57 4.39 -14.16 15.15
CA ALA A 57 5.68 -13.87 15.74
C ALA A 57 5.72 -12.44 16.30
N LEU A 58 6.33 -12.28 17.48
CA LEU A 58 6.61 -10.96 18.07
C LEU A 58 8.06 -10.59 17.77
N LEU A 59 8.28 -9.39 17.24
CA LEU A 59 9.58 -8.92 16.81
C LEU A 59 9.84 -7.53 17.42
N ALA A 60 10.74 -7.46 18.39
CA ALA A 60 11.12 -6.19 18.99
C ALA A 60 11.80 -5.27 17.98
N ARG A 61 11.36 -4.02 17.94
CA ARG A 61 11.91 -2.94 17.12
C ARG A 61 12.14 -1.70 18.00
N PRO A 62 13.04 -0.79 17.64
CA PRO A 62 13.21 0.45 18.38
C PRO A 62 11.88 1.23 18.45
N GLY A 63 11.32 1.35 19.67
CA GLY A 63 10.10 2.13 19.94
C GLY A 63 8.76 1.41 19.72
N TYR A 64 8.73 0.14 19.27
CA TYR A 64 7.51 -0.64 19.09
C TYR A 64 7.77 -2.16 19.01
N ILE A 65 6.73 -2.94 19.19
CA ILE A 65 6.75 -4.38 18.91
C ILE A 65 6.00 -4.64 17.61
N LEU A 66 6.62 -5.36 16.69
CA LEU A 66 6.00 -5.80 15.46
C LEU A 66 5.37 -7.17 15.65
N VAL A 67 4.05 -7.27 15.53
CA VAL A 67 3.33 -8.55 15.49
C VAL A 67 3.24 -8.98 14.01
N ARG A 68 3.92 -10.07 13.66
CA ARG A 68 3.88 -10.63 12.29
C ARG A 68 2.96 -11.84 12.26
N VAL A 69 1.96 -11.79 11.39
CA VAL A 69 1.07 -12.92 11.07
C VAL A 69 1.48 -13.49 9.73
N THR A 70 1.81 -14.78 9.66
CA THR A 70 2.29 -15.43 8.44
C THR A 70 1.40 -16.61 8.09
N GLY A 71 0.77 -16.57 6.91
CA GLY A 71 -0.07 -17.64 6.37
C GLY A 71 0.56 -18.31 5.15
N LYS A 72 0.33 -19.61 5.00
CA LYS A 72 0.66 -20.40 3.83
C LYS A 72 -0.63 -20.91 3.19
N GLY A 73 -0.83 -20.64 1.90
CA GLY A 73 -2.00 -21.06 1.12
C GLY A 73 -1.63 -21.59 -0.26
N CYS A 74 -2.62 -22.10 -1.00
CA CYS A 74 -2.45 -22.52 -2.38
C CYS A 74 -2.23 -21.35 -3.33
N SER A 75 -2.76 -20.17 -2.96
CA SER A 75 -2.58 -18.89 -3.65
C SER A 75 -2.28 -17.78 -2.66
N ALA A 76 -1.95 -16.58 -3.17
CA ALA A 76 -1.77 -15.40 -2.35
C ALA A 76 -3.06 -14.99 -1.62
N ASP A 77 -4.20 -15.10 -2.29
CA ASP A 77 -5.51 -14.77 -1.72
C ASP A 77 -5.92 -15.80 -0.67
N ASP A 78 -5.68 -17.10 -0.91
CA ASP A 78 -5.93 -18.16 0.06
C ASP A 78 -5.10 -17.94 1.34
N ALA A 79 -3.79 -17.66 1.21
CA ALA A 79 -2.94 -17.32 2.35
C ALA A 79 -3.46 -16.10 3.12
N TYR A 80 -3.98 -15.09 2.41
CA TYR A 80 -4.55 -13.90 3.02
C TYR A 80 -5.85 -14.20 3.76
N HIS A 81 -6.77 -14.94 3.16
CA HIS A 81 -8.03 -15.33 3.82
C HIS A 81 -7.82 -16.12 5.10
N LEU A 82 -6.75 -16.94 5.16
CA LEU A 82 -6.36 -17.62 6.39
C LEU A 82 -5.86 -16.65 7.47
N MET A 83 -5.19 -15.57 7.09
CA MET A 83 -4.64 -14.57 8.02
C MET A 83 -5.68 -13.56 8.49
N GLU A 84 -6.64 -13.19 7.65
CA GLU A 84 -7.59 -12.10 7.90
C GLU A 84 -8.34 -12.19 9.24
N PRO A 85 -8.91 -13.35 9.64
CA PRO A 85 -9.58 -13.48 10.93
C PRO A 85 -8.64 -13.23 12.13
N VAL A 86 -7.39 -13.68 12.03
CA VAL A 86 -6.38 -13.52 13.08
C VAL A 86 -5.92 -12.06 13.16
N ILE A 87 -5.68 -11.41 12.01
CA ILE A 87 -5.34 -9.99 11.94
C ILE A 87 -6.44 -9.13 12.57
N LYS A 88 -7.70 -9.42 12.27
CA LYS A 88 -8.84 -8.72 12.84
C LYS A 88 -8.89 -8.86 14.36
N GLN A 89 -8.76 -10.08 14.89
CA GLN A 89 -8.73 -10.31 16.34
C GLN A 89 -7.56 -9.59 17.02
N ILE A 90 -6.37 -9.60 16.43
CA ILE A 90 -5.22 -8.86 16.95
C ILE A 90 -5.52 -7.35 16.99
N GLY A 91 -6.13 -6.79 15.93
CA GLY A 91 -6.51 -5.38 15.87
C GLY A 91 -7.57 -4.97 16.91
N GLU A 92 -8.43 -5.90 17.35
CA GLU A 92 -9.39 -5.67 18.43
C GLU A 92 -8.77 -5.71 19.83
N LEU A 93 -7.67 -6.45 19.99
CA LEU A 93 -7.01 -6.68 21.28
C LEU A 93 -5.83 -5.75 21.54
N LEU A 94 -5.20 -5.24 20.50
CA LEU A 94 -3.97 -4.45 20.57
C LEU A 94 -4.14 -3.10 19.88
N PRO A 95 -3.47 -2.03 20.36
CA PRO A 95 -3.44 -0.73 19.70
C PRO A 95 -2.52 -0.77 18.45
N VAL A 96 -3.00 -1.43 17.40
CA VAL A 96 -2.29 -1.50 16.12
C VAL A 96 -2.43 -0.16 15.40
N SER A 97 -1.32 0.50 15.09
CA SER A 97 -1.34 1.83 14.48
C SER A 97 -1.66 1.80 12.98
N SER A 98 -1.23 0.77 12.29
CA SER A 98 -1.54 0.45 10.88
C SER A 98 -0.99 -0.95 10.62
N TYR A 99 -1.52 -1.67 9.65
CA TYR A 99 -0.90 -2.92 9.26
C TYR A 99 -0.60 -2.96 7.77
N HIS A 100 0.55 -3.53 7.45
CA HIS A 100 0.94 -3.80 6.09
C HIS A 100 0.89 -5.29 5.84
N VAL A 101 0.08 -5.68 4.88
CA VAL A 101 0.16 -7.03 4.32
C VAL A 101 1.29 -7.03 3.31
N GLU A 102 2.25 -7.94 3.45
CA GLU A 102 3.17 -8.28 2.35
C GLU A 102 2.35 -8.95 1.23
N LYS A 103 1.47 -8.17 0.62
CA LYS A 103 0.93 -8.50 -0.70
C LYS A 103 1.95 -8.00 -1.71
N ASN A 104 2.06 -8.68 -2.82
CA ASN A 104 2.59 -8.08 -4.04
C ASN A 104 1.52 -7.10 -4.58
N ALA A 105 1.17 -6.09 -3.77
CA ALA A 105 0.07 -5.17 -4.08
C ALA A 105 0.26 -4.53 -5.45
N ARG A 106 1.51 -4.32 -5.84
CA ARG A 106 1.89 -3.82 -7.15
C ARG A 106 1.58 -4.81 -8.27
N GLU A 107 2.03 -6.07 -8.14
CA GLU A 107 1.82 -7.12 -9.14
C GLU A 107 0.33 -7.46 -9.26
N ASP A 108 -0.37 -7.48 -8.14
CA ASP A 108 -1.81 -7.75 -8.12
C ASP A 108 -2.60 -6.57 -8.74
N LEU A 109 -2.20 -5.32 -8.45
CA LEU A 109 -2.74 -4.14 -9.13
C LEU A 109 -2.54 -4.22 -10.64
N VAL A 110 -1.33 -4.55 -11.09
CA VAL A 110 -1.02 -4.62 -12.54
C VAL A 110 -1.86 -5.71 -13.21
N LYS A 111 -2.06 -6.87 -12.58
CA LYS A 111 -2.97 -7.90 -13.10
C LYS A 111 -4.40 -7.39 -13.23
N GLU A 112 -4.93 -6.70 -12.21
CA GLU A 112 -6.29 -6.13 -12.26
C GLU A 112 -6.41 -5.08 -13.37
N ILE A 113 -5.40 -4.21 -13.53
CA ILE A 113 -5.35 -3.21 -14.60
C ILE A 113 -5.37 -3.89 -15.98
N GLN A 114 -4.52 -4.89 -16.21
CA GLN A 114 -4.42 -5.60 -17.48
C GLN A 114 -5.68 -6.40 -17.80
N ASN A 115 -6.24 -7.12 -16.81
CA ASN A 115 -7.46 -7.90 -16.97
C ASN A 115 -8.66 -7.03 -17.38
N ASN A 116 -8.72 -5.80 -16.89
CA ASN A 116 -9.80 -4.86 -17.17
C ASN A 116 -9.44 -3.81 -18.24
N LYS A 117 -8.27 -3.92 -18.88
CA LYS A 117 -7.78 -3.01 -19.92
C LYS A 117 -7.79 -1.53 -19.49
N LEU A 118 -7.47 -1.29 -18.23
CA LEU A 118 -7.41 0.05 -17.65
C LEU A 118 -6.00 0.63 -17.77
N THR A 119 -5.90 1.93 -17.55
CA THR A 119 -4.64 2.67 -17.48
C THR A 119 -4.53 3.42 -16.16
N ILE A 120 -3.30 3.57 -15.64
CA ILE A 120 -3.03 4.24 -14.37
C ILE A 120 -2.00 5.35 -14.52
N SER A 121 -2.15 6.41 -13.72
CA SER A 121 -1.17 7.47 -13.52
C SER A 121 -0.96 7.79 -12.04
N ALA A 122 0.03 8.62 -11.72
CA ALA A 122 0.30 9.01 -10.35
C ALA A 122 0.62 10.50 -10.20
N ALA A 123 0.29 11.04 -9.01
CA ALA A 123 0.77 12.33 -8.50
C ALA A 123 1.55 12.09 -7.21
N GLU A 124 2.81 12.45 -7.18
CA GLU A 124 3.71 12.11 -6.11
C GLU A 124 4.27 13.36 -5.40
N SER A 125 4.05 13.45 -4.08
CA SER A 125 4.73 14.42 -3.24
C SER A 125 5.77 13.68 -2.36
N CYS A 126 5.37 13.13 -1.22
CA CYS A 126 6.29 12.49 -0.29
C CYS A 126 6.99 11.23 -0.84
N THR A 127 6.41 10.53 -1.79
CA THR A 127 7.02 9.36 -2.44
C THR A 127 8.10 9.73 -3.46
N GLY A 128 8.03 10.94 -4.06
CA GLY A 128 9.11 11.53 -4.86
C GLY A 128 9.53 10.69 -6.06
N GLY A 129 8.59 10.19 -6.85
CA GLY A 129 8.82 9.35 -8.04
C GLY A 129 8.87 7.85 -7.78
N LEU A 130 8.67 7.40 -6.53
CA LEU A 130 8.78 5.99 -6.17
C LEU A 130 7.65 5.14 -6.77
N ILE A 131 6.43 5.66 -6.86
CA ILE A 131 5.30 4.97 -7.49
C ILE A 131 5.59 4.72 -8.97
N GLY A 132 5.99 5.77 -9.69
CA GLY A 132 6.36 5.65 -11.10
C GLY A 132 7.52 4.68 -11.30
N LYS A 133 8.56 4.77 -10.47
CA LYS A 133 9.72 3.85 -10.49
C LYS A 133 9.28 2.40 -10.28
N LEU A 134 8.47 2.12 -9.28
CA LEU A 134 8.04 0.76 -8.95
C LEU A 134 7.14 0.15 -10.04
N LEU A 135 6.25 0.93 -10.66
CA LEU A 135 5.42 0.46 -11.78
C LEU A 135 6.27 0.18 -13.03
N THR A 136 7.28 1.02 -13.31
CA THR A 136 8.16 0.86 -14.47
C THR A 136 9.25 -0.21 -14.28
N ASP A 137 9.46 -0.71 -13.08
CA ASP A 137 10.31 -1.89 -12.84
C ASP A 137 9.71 -3.19 -13.42
N LEU A 138 8.41 -3.19 -13.70
CA LEU A 138 7.74 -4.35 -14.29
C LEU A 138 7.77 -4.26 -15.82
N PRO A 139 8.17 -5.32 -16.52
CA PRO A 139 8.13 -5.37 -17.98
C PRO A 139 6.70 -5.14 -18.50
N GLY A 140 6.56 -4.44 -19.64
CA GLY A 140 5.26 -4.15 -20.24
C GLY A 140 4.52 -2.97 -19.58
N SER A 141 5.16 -2.19 -18.72
CA SER A 141 4.54 -1.05 -18.04
C SER A 141 3.97 0.02 -18.99
N SER A 142 4.52 0.15 -20.21
CA SER A 142 4.01 1.07 -21.25
C SER A 142 2.57 0.80 -21.68
N ASP A 143 2.08 -0.40 -21.46
CA ASP A 143 0.73 -0.78 -21.86
C ASP A 143 -0.35 -0.21 -20.92
N TYR A 144 0.02 0.07 -19.67
CA TYR A 144 -0.93 0.50 -18.65
C TYR A 144 -0.52 1.77 -17.88
N PHE A 145 0.77 2.07 -17.74
CA PHE A 145 1.23 3.23 -16.97
C PHE A 145 1.41 4.44 -17.87
N LYS A 146 0.59 5.49 -17.66
CA LYS A 146 0.59 6.71 -18.48
C LYS A 146 1.63 7.72 -18.03
N GLY A 147 2.05 7.68 -16.76
CA GLY A 147 3.06 8.59 -16.21
C GLY A 147 2.82 8.96 -14.75
N SER A 148 3.82 9.63 -14.16
CA SER A 148 3.76 10.17 -12.81
C SER A 148 4.27 11.61 -12.80
N ALA A 149 3.52 12.51 -12.13
CA ALA A 149 3.93 13.88 -11.86
C ALA A 149 4.50 13.97 -10.44
N VAL A 150 5.79 14.28 -10.31
CA VAL A 150 6.44 14.54 -9.03
C VAL A 150 6.26 16.03 -8.70
N THR A 151 5.20 16.35 -7.96
CA THR A 151 4.82 17.71 -7.56
C THR A 151 5.17 17.94 -6.10
N TYR A 152 6.47 18.12 -5.83
CA TYR A 152 7.01 18.17 -4.47
C TYR A 152 6.74 19.50 -3.79
N TRP A 153 6.81 20.61 -4.52
CA TRP A 153 6.49 21.96 -4.08
C TRP A 153 5.03 22.32 -4.35
N ASN A 154 4.49 23.31 -3.62
CA ASN A 154 3.10 23.74 -3.81
C ASN A 154 2.88 24.33 -5.20
N GLU A 155 3.79 25.17 -5.68
CA GLU A 155 3.74 25.73 -7.03
C GLU A 155 3.69 24.65 -8.12
N ALA A 156 4.34 23.50 -7.89
CA ALA A 156 4.26 22.38 -8.82
C ALA A 156 2.89 21.69 -8.77
N LYS A 157 2.25 21.61 -7.58
CA LYS A 157 0.88 21.08 -7.46
C LYS A 157 -0.12 21.98 -8.21
N GLU A 158 0.01 23.28 -8.06
CA GLU A 158 -0.82 24.27 -8.75
C GLU A 158 -0.60 24.24 -10.26
N ASN A 159 0.64 24.40 -10.71
CA ASN A 159 0.95 24.58 -12.13
C ASN A 159 0.80 23.29 -12.96
N VAL A 160 1.05 22.10 -12.39
CA VAL A 160 1.05 20.83 -13.12
C VAL A 160 -0.26 20.07 -12.94
N LEU A 161 -0.78 20.02 -11.74
CA LEU A 161 -1.97 19.24 -11.40
C LEU A 161 -3.24 20.09 -11.30
N HIS A 162 -3.08 21.42 -11.31
CA HIS A 162 -4.15 22.39 -11.10
C HIS A 162 -4.88 22.19 -9.77
N VAL A 163 -4.10 21.94 -8.71
CA VAL A 163 -4.59 22.00 -7.33
C VAL A 163 -4.93 23.45 -7.00
N ASP A 164 -6.10 23.69 -6.42
CA ASP A 164 -6.58 25.02 -6.11
C ASP A 164 -5.66 25.69 -5.05
N PRO A 165 -5.08 26.88 -5.31
CA PRO A 165 -4.29 27.62 -4.34
C PRO A 165 -5.03 27.88 -3.03
N GLU A 166 -6.34 28.13 -3.06
CA GLU A 166 -7.15 28.35 -1.86
C GLU A 166 -7.23 27.07 -0.99
N VAL A 167 -7.25 25.90 -1.63
CA VAL A 167 -7.24 24.60 -0.94
C VAL A 167 -5.88 24.36 -0.28
N LEU A 168 -4.77 24.72 -0.97
CA LEU A 168 -3.41 24.62 -0.40
C LEU A 168 -3.22 25.56 0.78
N GLU A 169 -3.68 26.80 0.70
CA GLU A 169 -3.59 27.78 1.78
C GLU A 169 -4.41 27.35 2.99
N LYS A 170 -5.63 26.91 2.78
CA LYS A 170 -6.58 26.58 3.85
C LYS A 170 -6.21 25.26 4.57
N TYR A 171 -5.87 24.22 3.82
CA TYR A 171 -5.71 22.86 4.34
C TYR A 171 -4.26 22.39 4.43
N THR A 172 -3.30 23.13 3.91
CA THR A 172 -1.89 22.76 3.73
C THR A 172 -1.66 21.66 2.68
N ALA A 173 -0.40 21.51 2.25
CA ALA A 173 -0.01 20.53 1.24
C ALA A 173 -0.28 19.07 1.66
N VAL A 174 -0.37 18.80 2.97
CA VAL A 174 -0.62 17.46 3.52
C VAL A 174 -2.02 17.44 4.13
N SER A 175 -2.99 17.13 3.29
CA SER A 175 -4.40 17.05 3.66
C SER A 175 -5.18 16.14 2.71
N GLU A 176 -6.35 15.72 3.16
CA GLU A 176 -7.31 14.95 2.35
C GLU A 176 -7.68 15.71 1.07
N ASN A 177 -8.00 17.01 1.21
CA ASN A 177 -8.42 17.86 0.09
C ASN A 177 -7.34 17.93 -0.99
N VAL A 178 -6.08 18.18 -0.60
CA VAL A 178 -4.96 18.25 -1.55
C VAL A 178 -4.67 16.89 -2.17
N ALA A 179 -4.71 15.80 -1.41
CA ALA A 179 -4.55 14.45 -1.96
C ALA A 179 -5.62 14.13 -3.01
N LYS A 180 -6.88 14.53 -2.75
CA LYS A 180 -7.99 14.38 -3.70
C LYS A 180 -7.71 15.13 -5.00
N GLU A 181 -7.41 16.41 -4.92
CA GLU A 181 -7.17 17.23 -6.11
C GLU A 181 -5.91 16.81 -6.88
N MET A 182 -4.86 16.36 -6.18
CA MET A 182 -3.68 15.78 -6.82
C MET A 182 -4.03 14.53 -7.63
N ALA A 183 -4.85 13.62 -7.09
CA ALA A 183 -5.29 12.42 -7.81
C ALA A 183 -6.11 12.81 -9.05
N GLU A 184 -7.12 13.68 -8.88
CA GLU A 184 -7.95 14.17 -9.98
C GLU A 184 -7.12 14.91 -11.05
N GLY A 185 -6.14 15.72 -10.62
CA GLY A 185 -5.21 16.42 -11.48
C GLY A 185 -4.35 15.48 -12.33
N ALA A 186 -3.77 14.45 -11.73
CA ALA A 186 -2.99 13.45 -12.45
C ALA A 186 -3.84 12.68 -13.45
N ARG A 187 -5.06 12.29 -13.07
CA ARG A 187 -5.99 11.61 -13.95
C ARG A 187 -6.31 12.46 -15.20
N ARG A 188 -6.57 13.75 -15.02
CA ARG A 188 -6.81 14.69 -16.13
C ARG A 188 -5.56 14.88 -16.99
N LEU A 189 -4.40 15.11 -16.38
CA LEU A 189 -3.13 15.38 -17.04
C LEU A 189 -2.73 14.24 -17.98
N TYR A 190 -2.77 13.02 -17.47
CA TYR A 190 -2.34 11.83 -18.22
C TYR A 190 -3.47 11.12 -18.99
N LYS A 191 -4.71 11.57 -18.85
CA LYS A 191 -5.90 10.94 -19.44
C LYS A 191 -5.93 9.44 -19.15
N SER A 192 -5.66 9.07 -17.89
CA SER A 192 -5.73 7.69 -17.43
C SER A 192 -7.11 7.35 -16.88
N ASP A 193 -7.44 6.06 -16.83
CA ASP A 193 -8.71 5.60 -16.26
C ASP A 193 -8.71 5.75 -14.76
N ILE A 194 -7.57 5.43 -14.12
CA ILE A 194 -7.34 5.52 -12.69
C ILE A 194 -6.10 6.37 -12.43
N SER A 195 -6.08 7.07 -11.30
CA SER A 195 -4.88 7.72 -10.80
C SER A 195 -4.75 7.53 -9.29
N VAL A 196 -3.51 7.59 -8.81
CA VAL A 196 -3.20 7.62 -7.38
C VAL A 196 -2.45 8.90 -7.02
N SER A 197 -2.63 9.39 -5.80
CA SER A 197 -1.83 10.49 -5.28
C SER A 197 -1.26 10.16 -3.90
N THR A 198 -0.13 10.77 -3.56
CA THR A 198 0.47 10.68 -2.23
C THR A 198 0.96 12.05 -1.79
N THR A 199 0.51 12.51 -0.62
CA THR A 199 1.07 13.69 0.06
C THR A 199 1.21 13.38 1.55
N GLY A 200 2.31 13.81 2.20
CA GLY A 200 2.55 13.42 3.59
C GLY A 200 3.91 13.81 4.13
N TYR A 201 4.08 13.58 5.42
CA TYR A 201 5.31 13.84 6.16
C TYR A 201 6.10 12.54 6.35
N ALA A 202 7.09 12.29 5.50
CA ALA A 202 7.90 11.08 5.58
C ALA A 202 8.92 11.09 6.75
N GLY A 203 9.06 12.21 7.45
CA GLY A 203 10.01 12.37 8.56
C GLY A 203 11.43 12.73 8.11
N PRO A 204 12.37 12.94 9.10
CA PRO A 204 12.22 12.67 10.54
C PRO A 204 11.47 13.74 11.35
N GLY A 205 11.26 14.96 10.81
CA GLY A 205 10.56 16.05 11.50
C GLY A 205 9.05 15.92 11.47
N SER A 206 8.37 16.73 12.31
CA SER A 206 6.93 16.93 12.27
C SER A 206 6.52 17.87 11.13
N GLY A 207 5.24 17.88 10.80
CA GLY A 207 4.64 18.82 9.87
C GLY A 207 4.57 20.25 10.39
N GLU A 208 4.10 21.17 9.54
CA GLU A 208 4.06 22.60 9.82
C GLU A 208 3.14 22.97 11.00
N ARG A 209 2.11 22.19 11.26
CA ARG A 209 1.16 22.35 12.37
C ARG A 209 1.38 21.33 13.49
N GLY A 210 2.54 20.65 13.51
CA GLY A 210 2.88 19.63 14.51
C GLY A 210 2.39 18.22 14.17
N GLU A 211 1.94 17.99 12.95
CA GLU A 211 1.50 16.66 12.49
C GLU A 211 2.65 15.64 12.57
N PRO A 212 2.36 14.40 12.95
CA PRO A 212 3.40 13.40 13.15
C PRO A 212 4.09 13.00 11.85
N ALA A 213 5.39 12.70 11.93
CA ALA A 213 6.07 11.99 10.85
C ALA A 213 5.38 10.64 10.60
N GLY A 214 5.17 10.32 9.34
CA GLY A 214 4.46 9.12 8.91
C GLY A 214 3.00 9.36 8.51
N LEU A 215 2.41 10.52 8.81
CA LEU A 215 1.10 10.90 8.27
C LEU A 215 1.20 11.06 6.75
N VAL A 216 0.38 10.31 6.03
CA VAL A 216 0.29 10.35 4.55
C VAL A 216 -1.17 10.23 4.14
N TYR A 217 -1.62 11.12 3.26
CA TYR A 217 -2.89 10.98 2.56
C TYR A 217 -2.65 10.35 1.19
N ILE A 218 -3.46 9.34 0.87
CA ILE A 218 -3.41 8.60 -0.39
C ILE A 218 -4.75 8.75 -1.08
N GLY A 219 -4.76 9.43 -2.23
CA GLY A 219 -5.95 9.57 -3.07
C GLY A 219 -5.99 8.53 -4.18
N VAL A 220 -7.18 8.04 -4.50
CA VAL A 220 -7.45 7.21 -5.69
C VAL A 220 -8.61 7.81 -6.44
N SER A 221 -8.40 8.23 -7.68
CA SER A 221 -9.41 8.81 -8.56
C SER A 221 -9.70 7.92 -9.76
N GLY A 222 -10.96 7.80 -10.10
CA GLY A 222 -11.41 7.02 -11.25
C GLY A 222 -12.84 7.37 -11.69
N PRO A 223 -13.50 6.54 -12.51
CA PRO A 223 -14.82 6.83 -13.10
C PRO A 223 -15.93 7.04 -12.08
N VAL A 224 -15.87 6.41 -10.92
CA VAL A 224 -16.90 6.48 -9.86
C VAL A 224 -16.56 7.50 -8.77
N GLY A 225 -15.61 8.42 -9.04
CA GLY A 225 -15.21 9.49 -8.13
C GLY A 225 -13.83 9.26 -7.51
N THR A 226 -13.54 10.07 -6.48
CA THR A 226 -12.24 10.06 -5.78
C THR A 226 -12.44 9.69 -4.33
N VAL A 227 -11.62 8.76 -3.84
CA VAL A 227 -11.55 8.35 -2.44
C VAL A 227 -10.17 8.68 -1.89
N VAL A 228 -10.11 9.17 -0.65
CA VAL A 228 -8.85 9.47 0.03
C VAL A 228 -8.77 8.64 1.32
N TYR A 229 -7.58 8.17 1.63
CA TYR A 229 -7.25 7.40 2.82
C TYR A 229 -6.19 8.14 3.61
N GLU A 230 -6.38 8.24 4.91
CA GLU A 230 -5.40 8.75 5.86
C GLU A 230 -4.63 7.58 6.46
N GLU A 231 -3.30 7.65 6.39
CA GLU A 231 -2.40 6.60 6.88
C GLU A 231 -1.34 7.16 7.82
N HIS A 232 -0.96 6.37 8.81
CA HIS A 232 0.08 6.69 9.79
C HIS A 232 1.18 5.64 9.75
N PHE A 233 2.14 5.83 8.87
CA PHE A 233 3.26 4.91 8.71
C PHE A 233 4.34 5.12 9.76
N MET A 234 5.03 4.03 10.10
CA MET A 234 6.10 4.05 11.10
C MET A 234 7.45 3.75 10.47
N GLY A 235 8.51 4.18 11.17
CA GLY A 235 9.87 3.85 10.79
C GLY A 235 10.65 5.00 10.16
N SER A 236 11.69 4.67 9.40
CA SER A 236 12.54 5.66 8.74
C SER A 236 11.82 6.35 7.57
N ARG A 237 12.30 7.53 7.18
CA ARG A 237 11.84 8.23 5.96
C ARG A 237 11.76 7.30 4.74
N LYS A 238 12.74 6.40 4.58
CA LYS A 238 12.74 5.43 3.50
C LYS A 238 11.59 4.44 3.64
N SER A 239 11.36 3.92 4.84
CA SER A 239 10.26 2.97 5.13
C SER A 239 8.89 3.59 4.89
N VAL A 240 8.66 4.83 5.36
CA VAL A 240 7.40 5.58 5.16
C VAL A 240 7.11 5.75 3.67
N ARG A 241 8.09 6.17 2.87
CA ARG A 241 7.91 6.37 1.43
C ARG A 241 7.57 5.06 0.69
N TYR A 242 8.24 3.95 1.04
CA TYR A 242 7.93 2.63 0.46
C TYR A 242 6.55 2.15 0.88
N ALA A 243 6.21 2.26 2.16
CA ALA A 243 4.91 1.89 2.67
C ALA A 243 3.78 2.69 2.00
N ALA A 244 3.96 4.00 1.83
CA ALA A 244 2.99 4.85 1.14
C ALA A 244 2.78 4.43 -0.33
N ALA A 245 3.84 4.07 -1.05
CA ALA A 245 3.75 3.62 -2.43
C ALA A 245 3.03 2.25 -2.53
N GLU A 246 3.41 1.27 -1.71
CA GLU A 246 2.77 -0.05 -1.70
C GLU A 246 1.28 0.04 -1.27
N THR A 247 0.97 0.89 -0.29
CA THR A 247 -0.42 1.12 0.13
C THR A 247 -1.23 1.83 -0.95
N ALA A 248 -0.63 2.73 -1.74
CA ALA A 248 -1.29 3.34 -2.89
C ALA A 248 -1.66 2.28 -3.95
N PHE A 249 -0.80 1.29 -4.21
CA PHE A 249 -1.12 0.16 -5.09
C PHE A 249 -2.28 -0.68 -4.55
N TYR A 250 -2.27 -0.97 -3.26
CA TYR A 250 -3.35 -1.72 -2.62
C TYR A 250 -4.70 -0.99 -2.75
N TYR A 251 -4.74 0.31 -2.48
CA TYR A 251 -6.00 1.07 -2.59
C TYR A 251 -6.47 1.22 -4.04
N ALA A 252 -5.55 1.39 -4.99
CA ALA A 252 -5.90 1.39 -6.41
C ALA A 252 -6.50 0.05 -6.84
N MET A 253 -5.91 -1.07 -6.44
CA MET A 253 -6.44 -2.41 -6.70
C MET A 253 -7.85 -2.59 -6.10
N LYS A 254 -8.03 -2.19 -4.84
CA LYS A 254 -9.34 -2.24 -4.16
C LYS A 254 -10.39 -1.40 -4.89
N TYR A 255 -10.01 -0.21 -5.36
CA TYR A 255 -10.87 0.67 -6.14
C TYR A 255 -11.31 0.00 -7.46
N ILE A 256 -10.37 -0.60 -8.19
CA ILE A 256 -10.68 -1.30 -9.46
C ILE A 256 -11.62 -2.47 -9.22
N LYS A 257 -11.39 -3.29 -8.21
CA LYS A 257 -12.29 -4.42 -7.87
C LYS A 257 -13.71 -3.95 -7.59
N LYS A 258 -13.86 -2.84 -6.85
CA LYS A 258 -15.18 -2.23 -6.60
C LYS A 258 -15.82 -1.72 -7.89
N LEU A 259 -15.06 -1.01 -8.74
CA LEU A 259 -15.53 -0.49 -10.02
C LEU A 259 -16.08 -1.62 -10.90
N VAL A 260 -15.33 -2.71 -11.05
CA VAL A 260 -15.71 -3.88 -11.85
C VAL A 260 -16.95 -4.58 -11.30
N GLN A 261 -17.08 -4.65 -9.97
CA GLN A 261 -18.27 -5.23 -9.34
C GLN A 261 -19.52 -4.39 -9.62
N GLU A 262 -19.43 -3.06 -9.48
CA GLU A 262 -20.55 -2.14 -9.77
C GLU A 262 -21.00 -2.18 -11.24
N GLU A 263 -20.05 -2.37 -12.18
CA GLU A 263 -20.37 -2.54 -13.60
C GLU A 263 -21.12 -3.87 -13.86
N ARG A 264 -20.66 -4.97 -13.28
CA ARG A 264 -21.33 -6.29 -13.42
C ARG A 264 -22.75 -6.29 -12.85
N GLU A 265 -22.98 -5.61 -11.73
CA GLU A 265 -24.30 -5.49 -11.11
C GLU A 265 -25.26 -4.65 -11.99
N LYS A 266 -24.76 -3.63 -12.68
CA LYS A 266 -25.54 -2.83 -13.65
C LYS A 266 -25.90 -3.62 -14.90
N ASP A 267 -25.00 -4.44 -15.41
CA ASP A 267 -25.24 -5.26 -16.61
C ASP A 267 -26.09 -6.50 -16.31
N GLY A 268 -26.02 -7.06 -15.11
CA GLY A 268 -26.87 -8.17 -14.67
C GLY A 268 -28.33 -7.79 -14.36
N ASN A 269 -28.61 -6.49 -14.25
CA ASN A 269 -29.98 -5.92 -14.06
C ASN A 269 -30.61 -5.41 -15.34
N ARG A 270 -29.96 -5.60 -16.51
CA ARG A 270 -30.52 -5.33 -17.85
C ARG A 270 -30.91 -6.62 -18.54
#